data_c9d68c93209ea74fd9c8cec37baa0c65
#
_entry.id   c9d68c93209ea74fd9c8cec37baa0c65
#
_cell.length_a   1.000
_cell.length_b   1.000
_cell.length_c   1.000
_cell.angle_alpha   90.00
_cell.angle_beta   90.00
_cell.angle_gamma   90.00
#
_symmetry.space_group_name_H-M   'P 1'
#
loop_
_entity.id
_entity.type
_entity.pdbx_description
1 polymer ?
#
loop_
_entity_poly.entity_id
_entity_poly.type
_entity_poly.pdbx_seq_one_letter_code
_entity_poly.pdbx_strand_id
1 'polypeptide(L)'
;LMGRKALEAGDTEKALEWLKTGLVYPANYGEGRHYSAQEGNVYYYTGLCYEAMGDAAKAKEAYQEAAGQPSQITEMTFFTALAEAKLGREEDARKTFESMVEEGEKRQASSHRWGYFGVGMAAPLPSELDIKRMNLIDAHLLMLLGKAGLGQDYQSDLDALKVYDP
;
A
#
# COMPACT_ATOMS: atom_id res chain seq x y z
N LEU A 1 11.46 -0.47 0.80
CA LEU A 1 12.07 -0.39 2.13
C LEU A 1 13.38 0.42 2.13
N MET A 2 14.34 0.13 1.23
CA MET A 2 15.65 0.80 1.18
C MET A 2 15.52 2.29 0.83
N GLY A 3 14.70 2.64 -0.16
CA GLY A 3 14.46 4.04 -0.54
C GLY A 3 13.90 4.88 0.61
N ARG A 4 12.92 4.36 1.37
CA ARG A 4 12.39 5.04 2.55
C ARG A 4 13.46 5.28 3.61
N LYS A 5 14.28 4.27 3.92
CA LYS A 5 15.37 4.41 4.91
C LYS A 5 16.40 5.44 4.48
N ALA A 6 16.76 5.50 3.20
CA ALA A 6 17.68 6.50 2.69
C ALA A 6 17.09 7.91 2.79
N LEU A 7 15.79 8.08 2.49
CA LEU A 7 15.09 9.36 2.64
C LEU A 7 15.05 9.81 4.12
N GLU A 8 14.72 8.90 5.04
CA GLU A 8 14.72 9.15 6.48
C GLU A 8 16.11 9.57 6.99
N ALA A 9 17.19 9.08 6.36
CA ALA A 9 18.57 9.46 6.64
C ALA A 9 19.00 10.77 5.95
N GLY A 10 18.13 11.40 5.16
CA GLY A 10 18.42 12.62 4.42
C GLY A 10 19.18 12.42 3.10
N ASP A 11 19.45 11.18 2.71
CA ASP A 11 20.13 10.84 1.44
C ASP A 11 19.09 10.68 0.32
N THR A 12 18.61 11.82 -0.18
CA THR A 12 17.52 11.87 -1.18
C THR A 12 17.94 11.30 -2.53
N GLU A 13 19.21 11.47 -2.94
CA GLU A 13 19.70 10.93 -4.22
C GLU A 13 19.70 9.40 -4.20
N LYS A 14 20.23 8.82 -3.13
CA LYS A 14 20.22 7.37 -2.94
C LYS A 14 18.82 6.80 -2.74
N ALA A 15 17.93 7.55 -2.10
CA ALA A 15 16.53 7.19 -1.99
C ALA A 15 15.89 7.06 -3.37
N LEU A 16 16.09 8.03 -4.26
CA LEU A 16 15.59 7.99 -5.64
C LEU A 16 16.16 6.83 -6.45
N GLU A 17 17.45 6.52 -6.28
CA GLU A 17 18.08 5.37 -6.94
C GLU A 17 17.38 4.06 -6.55
N TRP A 18 17.18 3.82 -5.26
CA TRP A 18 16.48 2.64 -4.77
C TRP A 18 15.01 2.57 -5.20
N LEU A 19 14.31 3.71 -5.21
CA LEU A 19 12.91 3.77 -5.62
C LEU A 19 12.77 3.47 -7.12
N LYS A 20 13.64 4.02 -7.97
CA LYS A 20 13.68 3.71 -9.41
C LYS A 20 13.95 2.23 -9.66
N THR A 21 14.86 1.62 -8.90
CA THR A 21 15.14 0.19 -9.00
C THR A 21 13.89 -0.65 -8.70
N GLY A 22 13.03 -0.20 -7.79
CA GLY A 22 11.77 -0.85 -7.44
C GLY A 22 10.73 -0.87 -8.57
N LEU A 23 10.88 -0.04 -9.61
CA LEU A 23 10.01 0.00 -10.78
C LEU A 23 10.58 -0.79 -11.98
N VAL A 24 11.71 -1.47 -11.79
CA VAL A 24 12.33 -2.29 -12.83
C VAL A 24 11.81 -3.72 -12.74
N TYR A 25 11.16 -4.18 -13.80
CA TYR A 25 10.62 -5.52 -13.94
C TYR A 25 11.43 -6.30 -15.00
N PRO A 26 12.44 -7.06 -14.62
CA PRO A 26 13.25 -7.81 -15.57
C PRO A 26 12.40 -8.86 -16.31
N ALA A 27 12.49 -8.88 -17.62
CA ALA A 27 11.76 -9.85 -18.45
C ALA A 27 12.40 -11.25 -18.50
N ASN A 28 13.49 -11.48 -17.76
CA ASN A 28 14.26 -12.73 -17.79
C ASN A 28 13.48 -13.95 -17.26
N TYR A 29 12.40 -13.74 -16.49
CA TYR A 29 11.48 -14.80 -16.07
C TYR A 29 10.19 -14.89 -16.89
N GLY A 30 10.07 -14.07 -17.96
CA GLY A 30 8.91 -14.08 -18.86
C GLY A 30 7.66 -13.36 -18.34
N GLU A 31 7.67 -12.81 -17.14
CA GLU A 31 6.46 -12.21 -16.54
C GLU A 31 6.39 -10.68 -16.70
N GLY A 32 7.51 -9.97 -16.59
CA GLY A 32 7.52 -8.51 -16.68
C GLY A 32 6.64 -7.84 -15.60
N ARG A 33 6.13 -6.65 -15.88
CA ARG A 33 5.23 -5.92 -14.97
C ARG A 33 3.80 -6.48 -15.07
N HIS A 34 3.27 -6.97 -13.96
CA HIS A 34 1.88 -7.42 -13.90
C HIS A 34 0.92 -6.22 -14.04
N TYR A 35 -0.22 -6.42 -14.73
CA TYR A 35 -1.21 -5.36 -14.98
C TYR A 35 -1.86 -4.81 -13.71
N SER A 36 -1.89 -5.59 -12.62
CA SER A 36 -2.41 -5.17 -11.31
C SER A 36 -1.33 -4.75 -10.33
N ALA A 37 -0.08 -4.51 -10.80
CA ALA A 37 0.98 -4.02 -9.93
C ALA A 37 0.59 -2.67 -9.31
N GLN A 38 0.65 -2.59 -7.99
CA GLN A 38 0.37 -1.38 -7.23
C GLN A 38 1.68 -0.81 -6.71
N GLU A 39 2.07 0.32 -7.25
CA GLU A 39 3.36 0.98 -6.99
C GLU A 39 3.19 2.32 -6.28
N GLY A 40 2.00 2.57 -5.71
CA GLY A 40 1.65 3.83 -5.07
C GLY A 40 2.66 4.29 -4.02
N ASN A 41 3.18 3.35 -3.23
CA ASN A 41 4.23 3.62 -2.26
C ASN A 41 5.54 4.11 -2.89
N VAL A 42 5.95 3.53 -4.02
CA VAL A 42 7.19 3.94 -4.71
C VAL A 42 7.06 5.35 -5.24
N TYR A 43 5.95 5.65 -5.93
CA TYR A 43 5.68 6.99 -6.46
C TYR A 43 5.48 8.02 -5.35
N TYR A 44 4.79 7.69 -4.26
CA TYR A 44 4.62 8.58 -3.11
C TYR A 44 5.97 8.98 -2.51
N TYR A 45 6.85 8.00 -2.21
CA TYR A 45 8.18 8.29 -1.67
C TYR A 45 9.08 9.00 -2.69
N THR A 46 8.90 8.76 -3.98
CA THR A 46 9.57 9.53 -5.04
C THR A 46 9.15 11.00 -4.99
N GLY A 47 7.86 11.27 -4.79
CA GLY A 47 7.35 12.63 -4.58
C GLY A 47 7.98 13.31 -3.37
N LEU A 48 8.07 12.62 -2.24
CA LEU A 48 8.74 13.14 -1.04
C LEU A 48 10.22 13.44 -1.28
N CYS A 49 10.93 12.63 -2.05
CA CYS A 49 12.32 12.91 -2.42
C CYS A 49 12.43 14.21 -3.23
N TYR A 50 11.57 14.40 -4.24
CA TYR A 50 11.57 15.62 -5.04
C TYR A 50 11.16 16.86 -4.24
N GLU A 51 10.21 16.75 -3.30
CA GLU A 51 9.91 17.83 -2.34
C GLU A 51 11.17 18.23 -1.54
N ALA A 52 11.88 17.24 -0.99
CA ALA A 52 13.09 17.49 -0.21
C ALA A 52 14.22 18.15 -1.04
N MET A 53 14.24 17.88 -2.35
CA MET A 53 15.16 18.51 -3.32
C MET A 53 14.67 19.88 -3.82
N GLY A 54 13.46 20.32 -3.46
CA GLY A 54 12.87 21.58 -3.92
C GLY A 54 12.29 21.53 -5.35
N ASP A 55 12.19 20.36 -5.97
CA ASP A 55 11.61 20.17 -7.30
C ASP A 55 10.09 19.89 -7.20
N ALA A 56 9.33 20.96 -6.99
CA ALA A 56 7.89 20.87 -6.82
C ALA A 56 7.15 20.31 -8.05
N ALA A 57 7.70 20.51 -9.25
CA ALA A 57 7.10 20.01 -10.48
C ALA A 57 7.16 18.48 -10.54
N LYS A 58 8.34 17.90 -10.33
CA LYS A 58 8.52 16.44 -10.30
C LYS A 58 7.84 15.80 -9.09
N ALA A 59 7.81 16.48 -7.94
CA ALA A 59 7.07 16.00 -6.79
C ALA A 59 5.58 15.84 -7.13
N LYS A 60 4.98 16.85 -7.77
CA LYS A 60 3.58 16.80 -8.21
C LYS A 60 3.32 15.67 -9.21
N GLU A 61 4.19 15.49 -10.20
CA GLU A 61 4.08 14.38 -11.16
C GLU A 61 4.10 13.03 -10.46
N ALA A 62 5.03 12.81 -9.53
CA ALA A 62 5.13 11.57 -8.76
C ALA A 62 3.88 11.32 -7.90
N TYR A 63 3.32 12.36 -7.27
CA TYR A 63 2.06 12.21 -6.53
C TYR A 63 0.86 11.92 -7.45
N GLN A 64 0.84 12.44 -8.67
CA GLN A 64 -0.19 12.10 -9.65
C GLN A 64 -0.13 10.62 -10.04
N GLU A 65 1.07 10.07 -10.24
CA GLU A 65 1.27 8.64 -10.47
C GLU A 65 0.82 7.79 -9.27
N ALA A 66 1.14 8.22 -8.04
CA ALA A 66 0.69 7.53 -6.83
C ALA A 66 -0.83 7.55 -6.66
N ALA A 67 -1.48 8.68 -6.97
CA ALA A 67 -2.93 8.83 -6.91
C ALA A 67 -3.67 8.12 -8.07
N GLY A 68 -2.99 7.85 -9.19
CA GLY A 68 -3.52 7.15 -10.36
C GLY A 68 -3.45 5.63 -10.31
N GLN A 69 -3.13 5.03 -9.16
CA GLN A 69 -2.99 3.59 -9.03
C GLN A 69 -4.32 2.83 -9.19
N PRO A 70 -4.29 1.51 -9.50
CA PRO A 70 -5.49 0.70 -9.66
C PRO A 70 -6.44 0.78 -8.46
N SER A 71 -7.75 0.73 -8.72
CA SER A 71 -8.82 0.92 -7.73
C SER A 71 -9.03 -0.24 -6.76
N GLN A 72 -8.28 -1.33 -6.87
CA GLN A 72 -8.37 -2.42 -5.90
C GLN A 72 -7.87 -1.95 -4.54
N ILE A 73 -8.72 -2.05 -3.51
CA ILE A 73 -8.39 -1.62 -2.16
C ILE A 73 -7.45 -2.64 -1.51
N THR A 74 -6.23 -2.18 -1.23
CA THR A 74 -5.18 -2.91 -0.52
C THR A 74 -4.48 -1.95 0.44
N GLU A 75 -3.48 -2.42 1.17
CA GLU A 75 -2.61 -1.57 1.98
C GLU A 75 -1.90 -0.47 1.15
N MET A 76 -1.71 -0.69 -0.15
CA MET A 76 -1.11 0.31 -1.04
C MET A 76 -2.04 1.50 -1.29
N THR A 77 -3.36 1.34 -1.14
CA THR A 77 -4.35 2.42 -1.26
C THR A 77 -4.10 3.56 -0.26
N PHE A 78 -3.45 3.25 0.87
CA PHE A 78 -2.99 4.27 1.83
C PHE A 78 -2.10 5.34 1.17
N PHE A 79 -1.19 4.93 0.31
CA PHE A 79 -0.30 5.85 -0.40
C PHE A 79 -1.01 6.65 -1.49
N THR A 80 -2.07 6.08 -2.09
CA THR A 80 -2.97 6.81 -2.99
C THR A 80 -3.63 7.98 -2.26
N ALA A 81 -4.22 7.74 -1.09
CA ALA A 81 -4.85 8.77 -0.28
C ALA A 81 -3.85 9.83 0.21
N LEU A 82 -2.65 9.43 0.64
CA LEU A 82 -1.59 10.38 1.01
C LEU A 82 -1.17 11.26 -0.16
N ALA A 83 -1.09 10.69 -1.38
CA ALA A 83 -0.75 11.44 -2.57
C ALA A 83 -1.87 12.41 -2.99
N GLU A 84 -3.13 12.02 -2.85
CA GLU A 84 -4.29 12.89 -3.06
C GLU A 84 -4.24 14.11 -2.13
N ALA A 85 -3.95 13.91 -0.85
CA ALA A 85 -3.76 15.01 0.11
C ALA A 85 -2.59 15.92 -0.31
N LYS A 86 -1.46 15.35 -0.74
CA LYS A 86 -0.31 16.13 -1.26
C LYS A 86 -0.65 16.95 -2.50
N LEU A 87 -1.62 16.53 -3.28
CA LEU A 87 -2.14 17.25 -4.45
C LEU A 87 -3.22 18.30 -4.10
N GLY A 88 -3.55 18.48 -2.81
CA GLY A 88 -4.61 19.38 -2.34
C GLY A 88 -6.02 18.82 -2.58
N ARG A 89 -6.17 17.52 -2.81
CA ARG A 89 -7.44 16.80 -2.99
C ARG A 89 -7.89 16.18 -1.67
N GLU A 90 -8.09 17.02 -0.64
CA GLU A 90 -8.39 16.56 0.73
C GLU A 90 -9.66 15.70 0.82
N GLU A 91 -10.70 16.06 0.05
CA GLU A 91 -11.96 15.32 0.04
C GLU A 91 -11.82 13.96 -0.62
N ASP A 92 -11.00 13.84 -1.68
CA ASP A 92 -10.72 12.56 -2.34
C ASP A 92 -9.90 11.68 -1.39
N ALA A 93 -8.86 12.22 -0.77
CA ALA A 93 -8.06 11.52 0.23
C ALA A 93 -8.91 10.97 1.38
N ARG A 94 -9.84 11.80 1.90
CA ARG A 94 -10.77 11.39 2.95
C ARG A 94 -11.63 10.21 2.52
N LYS A 95 -12.24 10.28 1.33
CA LYS A 95 -13.06 9.19 0.77
C LYS A 95 -12.24 7.91 0.55
N THR A 96 -11.00 8.06 0.10
CA THR A 96 -10.10 6.93 -0.10
C THR A 96 -9.78 6.25 1.24
N PHE A 97 -9.50 7.01 2.30
CA PHE A 97 -9.31 6.43 3.64
C PHE A 97 -10.59 5.78 4.19
N GLU A 98 -11.75 6.41 4.01
CA GLU A 98 -13.04 5.85 4.41
C GLU A 98 -13.30 4.51 3.71
N SER A 99 -13.02 4.42 2.41
CA SER A 99 -13.17 3.17 1.65
C SER A 99 -12.26 2.04 2.15
N MET A 100 -11.08 2.37 2.69
CA MET A 100 -10.20 1.37 3.33
C MET A 100 -10.82 0.82 4.62
N VAL A 101 -11.42 1.68 5.44
CA VAL A 101 -12.12 1.24 6.66
C VAL A 101 -13.30 0.34 6.31
N GLU A 102 -14.16 0.78 5.39
CA GLU A 102 -15.33 0.01 4.93
C GLU A 102 -14.93 -1.36 4.35
N GLU A 103 -13.88 -1.41 3.55
CA GLU A 103 -13.39 -2.68 2.98
C GLU A 103 -12.82 -3.59 4.07
N GLY A 104 -12.12 -3.03 5.06
CA GLY A 104 -11.65 -3.77 6.22
C GLY A 104 -12.80 -4.40 7.01
N GLU A 105 -13.85 -3.65 7.29
CA GLU A 105 -15.06 -4.14 7.98
C GLU A 105 -15.75 -5.27 7.18
N LYS A 106 -15.85 -5.12 5.86
CA LYS A 106 -16.38 -6.18 4.96
C LYS A 106 -15.55 -7.45 5.04
N ARG A 107 -14.21 -7.33 4.98
CA ARG A 107 -13.30 -8.49 5.06
C ARG A 107 -13.37 -9.18 6.42
N GLN A 108 -13.48 -8.41 7.50
CA GLN A 108 -13.64 -8.96 8.85
C GLN A 108 -14.93 -9.80 8.98
N ALA A 109 -16.02 -9.35 8.36
CA ALA A 109 -17.30 -10.06 8.37
C ALA A 109 -17.38 -11.22 7.36
N SER A 110 -16.42 -11.31 6.43
CA SER A 110 -16.44 -12.24 5.31
C SER A 110 -15.82 -13.58 5.67
N SER A 111 -16.41 -14.66 5.15
CA SER A 111 -15.81 -15.99 5.07
C SER A 111 -15.06 -16.20 3.75
N HIS A 112 -14.53 -15.12 3.15
CA HIS A 112 -13.93 -15.18 1.83
C HIS A 112 -12.76 -16.16 1.79
N ARG A 113 -12.80 -17.10 0.86
CA ARG A 113 -11.69 -18.00 0.57
C ARG A 113 -10.78 -17.31 -0.43
N TRP A 114 -9.56 -17.00 -0.04
CA TRP A 114 -8.51 -16.67 -1.01
C TRP A 114 -8.38 -17.82 -1.99
N GLY A 115 -8.78 -17.59 -3.24
CA GLY A 115 -8.53 -18.53 -4.31
C GLY A 115 -7.05 -18.53 -4.63
N TYR A 116 -6.30 -19.46 -4.07
CA TYR A 116 -4.91 -19.67 -4.47
C TYR A 116 -4.88 -20.37 -5.81
N PHE A 117 -4.72 -19.61 -6.87
CA PHE A 117 -4.42 -20.14 -8.20
C PHE A 117 -2.90 -20.30 -8.35
N GLY A 118 -2.36 -21.36 -7.76
CA GLY A 118 -1.00 -21.79 -8.09
C GLY A 118 -1.00 -22.40 -9.48
N VAL A 119 -0.53 -21.66 -10.47
CA VAL A 119 -0.31 -22.21 -11.80
C VAL A 119 0.84 -23.23 -11.70
N GLY A 120 0.50 -24.51 -11.77
CA GLY A 120 1.47 -25.59 -11.99
C GLY A 120 2.14 -26.21 -10.78
N MET A 121 1.83 -25.85 -9.55
CA MET A 121 2.33 -26.53 -8.36
C MET A 121 1.18 -26.93 -7.43
N ALA A 122 1.18 -28.18 -6.96
CA ALA A 122 0.32 -28.62 -5.87
C ALA A 122 0.79 -27.98 -4.55
N ALA A 123 0.45 -26.69 -4.34
CA ALA A 123 0.64 -26.08 -3.04
C ALA A 123 -0.38 -26.66 -2.06
N PRO A 124 -0.01 -26.96 -0.81
CA PRO A 124 -0.97 -27.35 0.20
C PRO A 124 -2.03 -26.23 0.32
N LEU A 125 -3.30 -26.60 0.24
CA LEU A 125 -4.38 -25.66 0.49
C LEU A 125 -4.23 -25.12 1.93
N PRO A 126 -4.28 -23.80 2.13
CA PRO A 126 -4.26 -23.25 3.48
C PRO A 126 -5.44 -23.81 4.28
N SER A 127 -5.23 -24.08 5.57
CA SER A 127 -6.31 -24.51 6.45
C SER A 127 -7.38 -23.42 6.56
N GLU A 128 -8.61 -23.80 6.93
CA GLU A 128 -9.68 -22.78 7.18
C GLU A 128 -9.29 -21.78 8.27
N LEU A 129 -8.50 -22.20 9.26
CA LEU A 129 -7.97 -21.34 10.31
C LEU A 129 -6.96 -20.34 9.74
N ASP A 130 -6.09 -20.75 8.83
CA ASP A 130 -5.10 -19.87 8.20
C ASP A 130 -5.78 -18.83 7.31
N ILE A 131 -6.81 -19.24 6.55
CA ILE A 131 -7.60 -18.32 5.72
C ILE A 131 -8.30 -17.27 6.59
N LYS A 132 -8.93 -17.71 7.67
CA LYS A 132 -9.60 -16.80 8.60
C LYS A 132 -8.60 -15.82 9.24
N ARG A 133 -7.44 -16.32 9.65
CA ARG A 133 -6.36 -15.50 10.21
C ARG A 133 -5.88 -14.46 9.20
N MET A 134 -5.62 -14.84 7.96
CA MET A 134 -5.20 -13.94 6.89
C MET A 134 -6.24 -12.85 6.64
N ASN A 135 -7.52 -13.22 6.53
CA ASN A 135 -8.60 -12.25 6.35
C ASN A 135 -8.69 -11.25 7.50
N LEU A 136 -8.47 -11.69 8.74
CA LEU A 136 -8.47 -10.81 9.91
C LEU A 136 -7.26 -9.88 9.92
N ILE A 137 -6.08 -10.36 9.57
CA ILE A 137 -4.87 -9.53 9.44
C ILE A 137 -5.09 -8.43 8.41
N ASP A 138 -5.54 -8.79 7.20
CA ASP A 138 -5.81 -7.83 6.13
C ASP A 138 -6.89 -6.82 6.53
N ALA A 139 -7.97 -7.29 7.16
CA ALA A 139 -9.05 -6.43 7.62
C ALA A 139 -8.57 -5.39 8.62
N HIS A 140 -7.88 -5.83 9.68
CA HIS A 140 -7.36 -4.91 10.70
C HIS A 140 -6.28 -3.98 10.16
N LEU A 141 -5.45 -4.44 9.21
CA LEU A 141 -4.45 -3.58 8.57
C LEU A 141 -5.14 -2.45 7.77
N LEU A 142 -6.17 -2.76 6.97
CA LEU A 142 -6.91 -1.75 6.21
C LEU A 142 -7.61 -0.76 7.14
N MET A 143 -8.30 -1.25 8.18
CA MET A 143 -8.97 -0.39 9.17
C MET A 143 -7.97 0.51 9.90
N LEU A 144 -6.82 -0.03 10.32
CA LEU A 144 -5.76 0.73 10.98
C LEU A 144 -5.26 1.87 10.09
N LEU A 145 -4.89 1.55 8.84
CA LEU A 145 -4.35 2.53 7.90
C LEU A 145 -5.40 3.60 7.55
N GLY A 146 -6.64 3.20 7.27
CA GLY A 146 -7.73 4.12 6.96
C GLY A 146 -8.04 5.05 8.14
N LYS A 147 -8.20 4.52 9.36
CA LYS A 147 -8.43 5.30 10.58
C LYS A 147 -7.26 6.25 10.89
N ALA A 148 -6.01 5.78 10.72
CA ALA A 148 -4.83 6.64 10.89
C ALA A 148 -4.83 7.83 9.93
N GLY A 149 -5.20 7.60 8.66
CA GLY A 149 -5.33 8.65 7.66
C GLY A 149 -6.45 9.64 7.96
N LEU A 150 -7.53 9.20 8.60
CA LEU A 150 -8.66 10.03 9.05
C LEU A 150 -8.42 10.73 10.39
N GLY A 151 -7.29 10.47 11.06
CA GLY A 151 -7.03 10.98 12.41
C GLY A 151 -7.93 10.36 13.50
N GLN A 152 -8.50 9.18 13.24
CA GLN A 152 -9.35 8.44 14.16
C GLN A 152 -8.52 7.49 15.04
N ASP A 153 -9.12 7.00 16.14
CA ASP A 153 -8.50 5.99 16.98
C ASP A 153 -8.43 4.63 16.28
N TYR A 154 -7.23 4.08 16.17
CA TYR A 154 -6.93 2.79 15.55
C TYR A 154 -6.29 1.79 16.52
N GLN A 155 -6.25 2.10 17.84
CA GLN A 155 -5.53 1.29 18.81
C GLN A 155 -6.06 -0.16 18.87
N SER A 156 -7.37 -0.34 18.76
CA SER A 156 -7.98 -1.68 18.77
C SER A 156 -7.51 -2.55 17.58
N ASP A 157 -7.35 -1.95 16.41
CA ASP A 157 -6.88 -2.65 15.21
C ASP A 157 -5.39 -2.99 15.32
N LEU A 158 -4.59 -2.07 15.87
CA LEU A 158 -3.18 -2.29 16.14
C LEU A 158 -2.98 -3.43 17.15
N ASP A 159 -3.77 -3.47 18.21
CA ASP A 159 -3.67 -4.52 19.24
C ASP A 159 -4.12 -5.89 18.68
N ALA A 160 -5.14 -5.93 17.83
CA ALA A 160 -5.52 -7.14 17.12
C ALA A 160 -4.37 -7.67 16.23
N LEU A 161 -3.69 -6.79 15.49
CA LEU A 161 -2.55 -7.18 14.65
C LEU A 161 -1.38 -7.76 15.45
N LYS A 162 -1.07 -7.19 16.63
CA LYS A 162 -0.01 -7.71 17.52
C LYS A 162 -0.26 -9.14 18.01
N VAL A 163 -1.52 -9.59 18.06
CA VAL A 163 -1.85 -10.99 18.42
C VAL A 163 -1.38 -11.97 17.35
N TYR A 164 -1.35 -11.53 16.09
CA TYR A 164 -0.99 -12.36 14.95
C TYR A 164 0.50 -12.32 14.60
N ASP A 165 1.18 -11.24 14.98
CA ASP A 165 2.63 -11.01 14.75
C ASP A 165 3.23 -10.38 16.02
N PRO A 166 3.50 -11.20 17.08
CA PRO A 166 4.00 -10.73 18.38
C PRO A 166 5.46 -10.27 18.34
#